data_5055a27f763dcecef42d247bcfae23fa
#
_entry.id   5055a27f763dcecef42d247bcfae23fa
#
_cell.length_a   1.000
_cell.length_b   1.000
_cell.length_c   1.000
_cell.angle_alpha   90.00
_cell.angle_beta   90.00
_cell.angle_gamma   90.00
#
_symmetry.space_group_name_H-M   'P 1'
#
loop_
_entity.id
_entity.type
_entity.pdbx_description
1 polymer ?
#
loop_
_entity_poly.entity_id
_entity_poly.type
_entity_poly.pdbx_seq_one_letter_code
_entity_poly.pdbx_strand_id
1 'polypeptide(L)'
;MRYIFIAGCLFLLLTACSSVRTFTVEIQEPAAITSPVKTQNVVVLNNAAPQPSNQGVFRKYRQVDYSAHPVELDTMSWVAVYRIADILSESGFFENVEVYTQPIREDNNFLAQNNLSEDVITDFLTDLDYDMIVSIDRLALLIEESVQPVVRGSEKGIKNVNMRVQGLLSCGAYIKNRPVPLTTFTIADSLVYGLYFEGDSIEVFKSFPESMAEALTGLLADETASKFMPSWIETERVLYTSGSARMKEANSYANTGNWNEATALWKSLLEKKNKAIDKARLSSNLAVAYEMKENFPEALQRAEQSQTYFKEAESSTSQEESEWIQSYISVLKKRIADNKILDRQWGIAE
;
A
#
# COMPACT_ATOMS: atom_id res chain seq x y z
N MET A 1 3.21 -41.70 -37.27
CA MET A 1 3.63 -41.25 -35.93
C MET A 1 5.11 -40.74 -35.89
N ARG A 2 5.59 -40.05 -36.90
CA ARG A 2 7.00 -39.59 -36.96
C ARG A 2 7.19 -38.09 -37.13
N TYR A 3 6.10 -37.32 -37.20
CA TYR A 3 6.13 -35.85 -37.39
C TYR A 3 5.74 -35.02 -36.17
N ILE A 4 5.33 -35.66 -35.06
CA ILE A 4 4.96 -34.97 -33.81
C ILE A 4 6.16 -34.64 -32.91
N PHE A 5 7.31 -35.35 -33.12
CA PHE A 5 8.50 -35.14 -32.28
C PHE A 5 9.40 -33.97 -32.70
N ILE A 6 9.25 -33.45 -33.93
CA ILE A 6 10.09 -32.35 -34.45
C ILE A 6 9.48 -30.97 -34.07
N ALA A 7 8.17 -30.87 -33.87
CA ALA A 7 7.53 -29.62 -33.44
C ALA A 7 7.76 -29.28 -31.96
N GLY A 8 8.02 -30.28 -31.11
CA GLY A 8 8.27 -30.08 -29.67
C GLY A 8 9.66 -29.53 -29.32
N CYS A 9 10.68 -29.79 -30.17
CA CYS A 9 12.03 -29.30 -29.94
C CYS A 9 12.33 -27.90 -30.44
N LEU A 10 11.46 -27.31 -31.28
CA LEU A 10 11.65 -25.95 -31.82
C LEU A 10 11.12 -24.86 -30.88
N PHE A 11 10.31 -25.22 -29.88
CA PHE A 11 9.76 -24.25 -28.90
C PHE A 11 10.67 -23.98 -27.70
N LEU A 12 11.78 -24.75 -27.54
CA LEU A 12 12.73 -24.61 -26.44
C LEU A 12 13.94 -23.71 -26.75
N LEU A 13 14.00 -23.08 -27.93
CA LEU A 13 15.13 -22.23 -28.32
C LEU A 13 14.81 -20.72 -28.35
N LEU A 14 13.66 -20.31 -27.83
CA LEU A 14 13.32 -18.89 -27.66
C LEU A 14 13.55 -18.41 -26.21
N THR A 15 14.60 -18.88 -25.54
CA THR A 15 15.20 -18.07 -24.49
C THR A 15 15.96 -16.94 -25.21
N ALA A 16 15.20 -15.94 -25.66
CA ALA A 16 15.78 -14.70 -26.12
C ALA A 16 16.74 -14.21 -25.02
N CYS A 17 18.01 -14.01 -25.37
CA CYS A 17 18.95 -13.31 -24.51
C CYS A 17 18.34 -11.94 -24.24
N SER A 18 17.57 -11.80 -23.16
CA SER A 18 17.06 -10.53 -22.71
C SER A 18 18.27 -9.61 -22.52
N SER A 19 18.30 -8.51 -23.26
CA SER A 19 19.36 -7.51 -23.12
C SER A 19 19.25 -6.74 -21.81
N VAL A 20 18.19 -6.97 -21.06
CA VAL A 20 17.87 -6.37 -19.77
C VAL A 20 17.49 -7.43 -18.74
N ARG A 21 17.69 -7.11 -17.49
CA ARG A 21 17.25 -7.87 -16.33
C ARG A 21 16.51 -6.93 -15.38
N THR A 22 15.35 -7.35 -14.91
CA THR A 22 14.64 -6.72 -13.82
C THR A 22 14.96 -7.38 -12.49
N PHE A 23 14.92 -6.62 -11.41
CA PHE A 23 14.99 -7.12 -10.04
C PHE A 23 14.22 -6.19 -9.12
N THR A 24 13.69 -6.76 -8.05
CA THR A 24 12.88 -6.04 -7.06
C THR A 24 13.80 -5.42 -6.00
N VAL A 25 13.50 -4.22 -5.59
CA VAL A 25 14.11 -3.52 -4.46
C VAL A 25 13.03 -3.04 -3.52
N GLU A 26 13.28 -3.10 -2.23
CA GLU A 26 12.43 -2.49 -1.22
C GLU A 26 12.89 -1.05 -0.98
N ILE A 27 11.95 -0.13 -0.98
CA ILE A 27 12.21 1.27 -0.67
C ILE A 27 11.24 1.74 0.40
N GLN A 28 11.70 2.62 1.28
CA GLN A 28 10.84 3.22 2.28
C GLN A 28 10.19 4.47 1.71
N GLU A 29 8.87 4.58 1.85
CA GLU A 29 8.11 5.81 1.60
C GLU A 29 7.74 6.48 2.92
N PRO A 30 7.78 7.82 3.00
CA PRO A 30 7.41 8.54 4.21
C PRO A 30 5.93 8.37 4.54
N ALA A 31 5.58 8.48 5.82
CA ALA A 31 4.21 8.57 6.25
C ALA A 31 3.50 9.73 5.54
N ALA A 32 2.25 9.50 5.12
CA ALA A 32 1.45 10.52 4.46
C ALA A 32 1.11 11.68 5.41
N ILE A 33 0.94 11.37 6.70
CA ILE A 33 0.67 12.34 7.76
C ILE A 33 1.97 12.56 8.54
N THR A 34 2.54 13.74 8.40
CA THR A 34 3.79 14.12 9.07
C THR A 34 3.50 15.13 10.16
N SER A 35 3.82 14.78 11.40
CA SER A 35 3.87 15.74 12.49
C SER A 35 5.04 16.70 12.28
N PRO A 36 4.89 18.00 12.60
CA PRO A 36 5.99 18.95 12.53
C PRO A 36 7.08 18.72 13.60
N VAL A 37 6.78 17.92 14.61
CA VAL A 37 7.70 17.52 15.69
C VAL A 37 7.75 15.99 15.76
N LYS A 38 8.86 15.46 16.29
CA LYS A 38 8.96 14.00 16.54
C LYS A 38 7.83 13.58 17.47
N THR A 39 7.05 12.62 17.05
CA THR A 39 5.94 12.04 17.80
C THR A 39 6.38 10.70 18.36
N GLN A 40 6.30 10.54 19.67
CA GLN A 40 6.73 9.33 20.38
C GLN A 40 5.55 8.63 21.06
N ASN A 41 4.67 9.40 21.73
CA ASN A 41 3.54 8.90 22.49
C ASN A 41 2.24 9.18 21.73
N VAL A 42 1.54 8.14 21.34
CA VAL A 42 0.29 8.21 20.59
C VAL A 42 -0.84 7.60 21.39
N VAL A 43 -2.00 8.26 21.41
CA VAL A 43 -3.24 7.67 21.93
C VAL A 43 -4.25 7.50 20.80
N VAL A 44 -4.88 6.33 20.74
CA VAL A 44 -5.97 6.04 19.79
C VAL A 44 -7.30 6.11 20.51
N LEU A 45 -8.21 6.94 20.01
CA LEU A 45 -9.52 7.22 20.62
C LEU A 45 -10.67 6.72 19.75
N ASN A 46 -11.72 6.19 20.40
CA ASN A 46 -13.00 5.92 19.77
C ASN A 46 -13.96 7.11 19.95
N ASN A 47 -14.06 7.95 18.93
CA ASN A 47 -15.02 9.06 18.84
C ASN A 47 -16.17 8.76 17.86
N ALA A 48 -16.32 7.50 17.44
CA ALA A 48 -17.41 7.07 16.57
C ALA A 48 -18.63 6.67 17.40
N ALA A 49 -19.83 7.10 16.99
CA ALA A 49 -21.05 6.55 17.55
C ALA A 49 -21.27 5.13 17.03
N PRO A 50 -21.69 4.17 17.87
CA PRO A 50 -21.90 2.79 17.45
C PRO A 50 -23.02 2.69 16.42
N GLN A 51 -22.80 1.89 15.37
CA GLN A 51 -23.81 1.62 14.35
C GLN A 51 -24.83 0.62 14.86
N PRO A 52 -26.16 0.96 14.89
CA PRO A 52 -27.18 0.03 15.31
C PRO A 52 -27.27 -1.21 14.39
N SER A 53 -27.50 -2.36 14.95
CA SER A 53 -27.56 -3.66 14.23
C SER A 53 -28.65 -3.77 13.16
N ASN A 54 -29.64 -2.90 13.20
CA ASN A 54 -30.75 -2.84 12.22
C ASN A 54 -30.54 -1.78 11.12
N GLN A 55 -29.39 -1.10 11.11
CA GLN A 55 -29.08 -0.05 10.14
C GLN A 55 -27.92 -0.48 9.25
N GLY A 56 -28.04 -0.19 7.94
CA GLY A 56 -27.01 -0.54 6.96
C GLY A 56 -27.02 -2.01 6.50
N VAL A 57 -28.02 -2.80 6.85
CA VAL A 57 -28.12 -4.20 6.45
C VAL A 57 -29.33 -4.41 5.56
N PHE A 58 -29.09 -4.80 4.30
CA PHE A 58 -30.10 -5.04 3.29
C PHE A 58 -30.00 -6.47 2.78
N ARG A 59 -31.11 -7.22 2.88
CA ARG A 59 -31.18 -8.63 2.48
C ARG A 59 -32.29 -8.87 1.51
N LYS A 60 -31.99 -9.55 0.39
CA LYS A 60 -32.94 -9.88 -0.65
C LYS A 60 -32.92 -11.37 -0.99
N TYR A 61 -34.07 -11.99 -0.92
CA TYR A 61 -34.30 -13.35 -1.45
C TYR A 61 -35.25 -13.27 -2.63
N ARG A 62 -34.80 -13.68 -3.83
CA ARG A 62 -35.58 -13.59 -5.07
C ARG A 62 -36.16 -12.19 -5.32
N GLN A 63 -35.36 -11.14 -5.07
CA GLN A 63 -35.75 -9.75 -5.21
C GLN A 63 -36.79 -9.23 -4.19
N VAL A 64 -37.12 -10.01 -3.18
CA VAL A 64 -38.01 -9.61 -2.09
C VAL A 64 -37.15 -9.41 -0.84
N ASP A 65 -37.36 -8.29 -0.14
CA ASP A 65 -36.68 -8.03 1.13
C ASP A 65 -37.11 -9.08 2.16
N TYR A 66 -36.16 -9.61 2.92
CA TYR A 66 -36.49 -10.56 3.98
C TYR A 66 -35.82 -10.15 5.28
N SER A 67 -36.53 -10.42 6.38
CA SER A 67 -35.98 -10.22 7.73
C SER A 67 -35.11 -11.40 8.09
N ALA A 68 -33.91 -11.15 8.51
CA ALA A 68 -33.00 -12.14 9.05
C ALA A 68 -32.45 -11.67 10.41
N HIS A 69 -31.55 -12.45 11.01
CA HIS A 69 -30.93 -12.08 12.27
C HIS A 69 -30.23 -10.71 12.17
N PRO A 70 -30.27 -9.89 13.22
CA PRO A 70 -29.48 -8.68 13.29
C PRO A 70 -27.99 -9.00 13.06
N VAL A 71 -27.27 -8.07 12.49
CA VAL A 71 -25.80 -8.13 12.37
C VAL A 71 -25.22 -7.17 13.42
N GLU A 72 -24.37 -7.66 14.30
CA GLU A 72 -23.78 -6.83 15.33
C GLU A 72 -22.69 -5.95 14.75
N LEU A 73 -22.98 -4.65 14.60
CA LEU A 73 -22.10 -3.65 14.01
C LEU A 73 -21.63 -2.60 15.03
N ASP A 74 -22.22 -2.59 16.22
CA ASP A 74 -21.98 -1.59 17.27
C ASP A 74 -20.56 -1.66 17.86
N THR A 75 -19.91 -2.83 17.79
CA THR A 75 -18.54 -3.03 18.25
C THR A 75 -17.48 -2.78 17.19
N MET A 76 -17.84 -2.61 15.91
CA MET A 76 -16.88 -2.54 14.81
C MET A 76 -15.95 -1.32 14.88
N SER A 77 -16.38 -0.21 15.46
CA SER A 77 -15.49 0.93 15.70
C SER A 77 -14.34 0.60 16.66
N TRP A 78 -14.60 -0.26 17.67
CA TRP A 78 -13.56 -0.75 18.57
C TRP A 78 -12.60 -1.73 17.88
N VAL A 79 -13.11 -2.57 16.97
CA VAL A 79 -12.25 -3.42 16.12
C VAL A 79 -11.26 -2.54 15.35
N ALA A 80 -11.72 -1.44 14.74
CA ALA A 80 -10.85 -0.49 14.05
C ALA A 80 -9.83 0.16 14.98
N VAL A 81 -10.26 0.64 16.16
CA VAL A 81 -9.38 1.29 17.15
C VAL A 81 -8.25 0.38 17.60
N TYR A 82 -8.59 -0.84 18.03
CA TYR A 82 -7.58 -1.81 18.48
C TYR A 82 -6.65 -2.20 17.33
N ARG A 83 -7.19 -2.44 16.14
CA ARG A 83 -6.38 -2.81 14.98
C ARG A 83 -5.40 -1.71 14.59
N ILE A 84 -5.82 -0.44 14.58
CA ILE A 84 -4.94 0.70 14.31
C ILE A 84 -3.85 0.78 15.38
N ALA A 85 -4.21 0.68 16.66
CA ALA A 85 -3.25 0.76 17.76
C ALA A 85 -2.21 -0.36 17.68
N ASP A 86 -2.63 -1.60 17.40
CA ASP A 86 -1.74 -2.75 17.24
C ASP A 86 -0.72 -2.50 16.11
N ILE A 87 -1.18 -2.07 14.93
CA ILE A 87 -0.30 -1.81 13.79
C ILE A 87 0.70 -0.69 14.09
N LEU A 88 0.23 0.41 14.69
CA LEU A 88 1.11 1.53 15.05
C LEU A 88 2.15 1.10 16.09
N SER A 89 1.76 0.28 17.08
CA SER A 89 2.66 -0.26 18.11
C SER A 89 3.69 -1.23 17.52
N GLU A 90 3.25 -2.16 16.66
CA GLU A 90 4.12 -3.17 16.03
C GLU A 90 5.10 -2.55 15.02
N SER A 91 4.79 -1.37 14.48
CA SER A 91 5.65 -0.68 13.50
C SER A 91 7.02 -0.29 14.04
N GLY A 92 7.15 -0.11 15.35
CA GLY A 92 8.34 0.43 16.01
C GLY A 92 8.66 1.88 15.65
N PHE A 93 7.75 2.57 14.96
CA PHE A 93 7.90 3.98 14.60
C PHE A 93 7.58 4.93 15.75
N PHE A 94 6.62 4.53 16.61
CA PHE A 94 6.26 5.23 17.85
C PHE A 94 6.85 4.49 19.07
N GLU A 95 7.19 5.23 20.12
CA GLU A 95 7.73 4.63 21.35
C GLU A 95 6.60 4.00 22.19
N ASN A 96 5.47 4.69 22.30
CA ASN A 96 4.28 4.22 23.00
C ASN A 96 3.03 4.45 22.18
N VAL A 97 2.17 3.44 22.10
CA VAL A 97 0.83 3.55 21.51
C VAL A 97 -0.18 2.99 22.51
N GLU A 98 -1.11 3.80 22.92
CA GLU A 98 -2.13 3.42 23.90
C GLU A 98 -3.53 3.56 23.31
N VAL A 99 -4.45 2.74 23.80
CA VAL A 99 -5.88 2.86 23.49
C VAL A 99 -6.61 3.41 24.70
N TYR A 100 -7.32 4.50 24.52
CA TYR A 100 -8.26 4.96 25.52
C TYR A 100 -9.56 4.18 25.41
N THR A 101 -9.88 3.40 26.45
CA THR A 101 -10.93 2.39 26.42
C THR A 101 -12.34 2.91 26.71
N GLN A 102 -12.49 4.20 27.01
CA GLN A 102 -13.81 4.79 27.24
C GLN A 102 -14.30 5.47 25.94
N PRO A 103 -15.60 5.39 25.63
CA PRO A 103 -16.16 6.13 24.50
C PRO A 103 -16.06 7.63 24.79
N ILE A 104 -15.64 8.40 23.78
CA ILE A 104 -15.60 9.86 23.85
C ILE A 104 -16.97 10.45 23.50
N ARG A 105 -17.73 9.76 22.68
CA ARG A 105 -18.98 10.24 22.11
C ARG A 105 -20.18 9.51 22.71
N GLU A 106 -21.19 10.27 23.13
CA GLU A 106 -22.40 9.73 23.75
C GLU A 106 -23.64 9.74 22.84
N ASP A 107 -23.60 10.45 21.70
CA ASP A 107 -24.74 10.49 20.77
C ASP A 107 -24.83 9.20 19.91
N ASN A 108 -26.00 8.98 19.31
CA ASN A 108 -26.30 7.79 18.52
C ASN A 108 -26.27 8.03 17.00
N ASN A 109 -25.73 9.17 16.53
CA ASN A 109 -25.68 9.47 15.11
C ASN A 109 -24.42 8.93 14.45
N PHE A 110 -24.38 7.64 14.16
CA PHE A 110 -23.22 6.97 13.56
C PHE A 110 -22.85 7.48 12.15
N LEU A 111 -23.75 8.19 11.45
CA LEU A 111 -23.46 8.78 10.15
C LEU A 111 -22.76 10.15 10.27
N ALA A 112 -22.86 10.82 11.43
CA ALA A 112 -22.20 12.10 11.61
C ALA A 112 -20.72 11.92 11.95
N GLN A 113 -19.88 12.69 11.28
CA GLN A 113 -18.46 12.85 11.60
C GLN A 113 -18.31 14.08 12.48
N ASN A 114 -17.87 13.92 13.71
CA ASN A 114 -17.63 15.00 14.64
C ASN A 114 -16.15 15.01 15.02
N ASN A 115 -15.52 16.17 14.93
CA ASN A 115 -14.17 16.38 15.46
C ASN A 115 -14.21 16.32 17.01
N LEU A 116 -13.07 16.03 17.61
CA LEU A 116 -12.92 16.14 19.07
C LEU A 116 -13.13 17.59 19.53
N SER A 117 -13.69 17.73 20.74
CA SER A 117 -13.79 19.04 21.39
C SER A 117 -12.42 19.54 21.84
N GLU A 118 -12.29 20.86 22.01
CA GLU A 118 -11.05 21.48 22.50
C GLU A 118 -10.66 20.96 23.91
N ASP A 119 -11.64 20.71 24.76
CA ASP A 119 -11.41 20.16 26.12
C ASP A 119 -10.76 18.78 26.03
N VAL A 120 -11.32 17.86 25.23
CA VAL A 120 -10.73 16.52 25.00
C VAL A 120 -9.32 16.61 24.43
N ILE A 121 -9.11 17.49 23.45
CA ILE A 121 -7.77 17.67 22.84
C ILE A 121 -6.77 18.15 23.91
N THR A 122 -7.19 19.07 24.77
CA THR A 122 -6.36 19.63 25.85
C THR A 122 -6.03 18.56 26.89
N ASP A 123 -7.03 17.81 27.36
CA ASP A 123 -6.87 16.75 28.36
C ASP A 123 -5.81 15.73 27.91
N PHE A 124 -5.89 15.25 26.67
CA PHE A 124 -4.96 14.24 26.19
C PHE A 124 -3.57 14.78 25.82
N LEU A 125 -3.50 15.91 25.13
CA LEU A 125 -2.22 16.43 24.63
C LEU A 125 -1.45 17.25 25.67
N THR A 126 -2.14 17.84 26.66
CA THR A 126 -1.51 18.70 27.66
C THR A 126 -1.44 18.02 29.00
N ASP A 127 -2.55 17.50 29.53
CA ASP A 127 -2.62 16.97 30.87
C ASP A 127 -2.09 15.53 30.97
N LEU A 128 -2.33 14.70 29.96
CA LEU A 128 -1.84 13.32 29.86
C LEU A 128 -0.54 13.19 29.05
N ASP A 129 -0.05 14.30 28.47
CA ASP A 129 1.25 14.43 27.80
C ASP A 129 1.45 13.55 26.55
N TYR A 130 0.38 13.17 25.86
CA TYR A 130 0.52 12.53 24.55
C TYR A 130 0.98 13.54 23.47
N ASP A 131 1.77 13.07 22.49
CA ASP A 131 2.24 13.90 21.38
C ASP A 131 1.21 13.99 20.25
N MET A 132 0.43 12.89 20.08
CA MET A 132 -0.57 12.78 19.02
C MET A 132 -1.81 12.01 19.49
N ILE A 133 -2.97 12.46 19.06
CA ILE A 133 -4.21 11.70 19.13
C ILE A 133 -4.55 11.22 17.71
N VAL A 134 -4.86 9.94 17.57
CA VAL A 134 -5.50 9.33 16.41
C VAL A 134 -6.95 9.03 16.79
N SER A 135 -7.91 9.77 16.26
CA SER A 135 -9.32 9.66 16.59
C SER A 135 -10.10 8.99 15.48
N ILE A 136 -10.85 7.95 15.79
CA ILE A 136 -11.82 7.36 14.87
C ILE A 136 -13.14 8.10 15.07
N ASP A 137 -13.47 8.99 14.12
CA ASP A 137 -14.61 9.91 14.25
C ASP A 137 -15.90 9.34 13.69
N ARG A 138 -15.79 8.35 12.79
CA ARG A 138 -16.94 7.66 12.20
C ARG A 138 -16.53 6.33 11.59
N LEU A 139 -17.33 5.29 11.84
CA LEU A 139 -17.34 4.06 11.05
C LEU A 139 -18.78 3.81 10.60
N ALA A 140 -18.99 3.62 9.30
CA ALA A 140 -20.29 3.24 8.76
C ALA A 140 -20.13 2.09 7.76
N LEU A 141 -20.92 1.04 7.95
CA LEU A 141 -20.91 -0.18 7.15
C LEU A 141 -22.26 -0.36 6.46
N LEU A 142 -22.22 -0.79 5.22
CA LEU A 142 -23.39 -1.16 4.42
C LEU A 142 -23.21 -2.59 3.95
N ILE A 143 -24.15 -3.47 4.33
CA ILE A 143 -24.16 -4.87 3.98
C ILE A 143 -25.34 -5.14 3.06
N GLU A 144 -25.06 -5.60 1.85
CA GLU A 144 -26.04 -6.03 0.87
C GLU A 144 -25.89 -7.53 0.63
N GLU A 145 -26.90 -8.28 1.00
CA GLU A 145 -26.97 -9.73 0.77
C GLU A 145 -28.07 -10.06 -0.22
N SER A 146 -27.76 -10.84 -1.25
CA SER A 146 -28.76 -11.35 -2.19
C SER A 146 -28.63 -12.85 -2.39
N VAL A 147 -29.73 -13.56 -2.27
CA VAL A 147 -29.82 -15.01 -2.49
C VAL A 147 -30.65 -15.29 -3.74
N GLN A 148 -30.06 -15.98 -4.70
CA GLN A 148 -30.74 -16.32 -5.96
C GLN A 148 -30.59 -17.83 -6.29
N PRO A 149 -31.62 -18.51 -6.80
CA PRO A 149 -31.49 -19.86 -7.32
C PRO A 149 -30.69 -19.85 -8.63
N VAL A 150 -29.66 -20.68 -8.73
CA VAL A 150 -28.73 -20.69 -9.91
C VAL A 150 -29.33 -21.51 -11.07
N VAL A 151 -30.10 -22.55 -10.80
CA VAL A 151 -30.59 -23.45 -11.84
C VAL A 151 -32.08 -23.69 -11.70
N ARG A 152 -32.84 -23.37 -12.75
CA ARG A 152 -34.23 -23.81 -12.88
C ARG A 152 -34.24 -25.33 -13.16
N GLY A 153 -34.76 -26.13 -12.21
CA GLY A 153 -34.99 -27.55 -12.41
C GLY A 153 -33.88 -28.50 -11.94
N SER A 154 -32.87 -28.05 -11.20
CA SER A 154 -31.99 -29.00 -10.53
C SER A 154 -32.70 -29.58 -9.29
N GLU A 155 -32.71 -30.90 -9.15
CA GLU A 155 -33.30 -31.62 -8.01
C GLU A 155 -32.63 -31.27 -6.67
N LYS A 156 -31.48 -30.57 -6.70
CA LYS A 156 -30.64 -30.28 -5.54
C LYS A 156 -30.65 -28.82 -5.08
N GLY A 157 -31.43 -27.93 -5.68
CA GLY A 157 -31.62 -26.56 -5.18
C GLY A 157 -30.33 -25.78 -4.94
N ILE A 158 -29.47 -25.67 -5.97
CA ILE A 158 -28.27 -24.85 -5.87
C ILE A 158 -28.66 -23.36 -5.77
N LYS A 159 -28.14 -22.66 -4.78
CA LYS A 159 -28.33 -21.24 -4.54
C LYS A 159 -27.01 -20.51 -4.71
N ASN A 160 -27.08 -19.31 -5.25
CA ASN A 160 -25.98 -18.37 -5.26
C ASN A 160 -26.27 -17.26 -4.24
N VAL A 161 -25.39 -17.08 -3.30
CA VAL A 161 -25.39 -15.96 -2.36
C VAL A 161 -24.31 -14.98 -2.75
N ASN A 162 -24.70 -13.78 -3.07
CA ASN A 162 -23.79 -12.66 -3.26
C ASN A 162 -23.93 -11.74 -2.06
N MET A 163 -22.80 -11.43 -1.44
CA MET A 163 -22.70 -10.46 -0.38
C MET A 163 -21.74 -9.37 -0.78
N ARG A 164 -22.15 -8.14 -0.59
CA ARG A 164 -21.30 -6.96 -0.69
C ARG A 164 -21.31 -6.25 0.65
N VAL A 165 -20.11 -5.97 1.16
CA VAL A 165 -19.93 -5.10 2.32
C VAL A 165 -19.18 -3.88 1.86
N GLN A 166 -19.73 -2.71 2.10
CA GLN A 166 -19.09 -1.42 1.83
C GLN A 166 -18.89 -0.71 3.16
N GLY A 167 -17.78 -0.02 3.31
CA GLY A 167 -17.47 0.68 4.55
C GLY A 167 -16.75 1.98 4.32
N LEU A 168 -16.91 2.89 5.27
CA LEU A 168 -16.10 4.08 5.38
C LEU A 168 -15.68 4.27 6.83
N LEU A 169 -14.42 4.67 7.01
CA LEU A 169 -13.82 5.02 8.28
C LEU A 169 -13.26 6.43 8.16
N SER A 170 -13.74 7.34 9.03
CA SER A 170 -13.23 8.71 9.12
C SER A 170 -12.35 8.86 10.35
N CYS A 171 -11.19 9.49 10.16
CA CYS A 171 -10.16 9.63 11.17
C CYS A 171 -9.70 11.09 11.25
N GLY A 172 -9.46 11.57 12.48
CA GLY A 172 -8.81 12.83 12.79
C GLY A 172 -7.45 12.60 13.47
N ALA A 173 -6.46 13.42 13.13
CA ALA A 173 -5.18 13.46 13.83
C ALA A 173 -4.99 14.81 14.50
N TYR A 174 -4.59 14.80 15.78
CA TYR A 174 -4.40 16.01 16.59
C TYR A 174 -3.01 15.97 17.23
N ILE A 175 -2.37 17.14 17.34
CA ILE A 175 -1.02 17.30 17.91
C ILE A 175 -0.97 18.47 18.89
N LYS A 176 0.03 18.49 19.77
CA LYS A 176 0.24 19.55 20.75
C LYS A 176 0.26 20.93 20.10
N ASN A 177 -0.21 21.93 20.84
CA ASN A 177 -0.22 23.34 20.46
C ASN A 177 -1.05 23.66 19.21
N ARG A 178 -2.01 22.80 18.87
CA ARG A 178 -2.92 22.99 17.74
C ARG A 178 -4.36 22.60 18.14
N PRO A 179 -5.27 23.56 18.37
CA PRO A 179 -6.64 23.30 18.85
C PRO A 179 -7.55 22.69 17.76
N VAL A 180 -7.07 22.61 16.53
CA VAL A 180 -7.78 22.01 15.39
C VAL A 180 -7.02 20.78 14.90
N PRO A 181 -7.68 19.81 14.25
CA PRO A 181 -7.00 18.65 13.74
C PRO A 181 -5.82 19.04 12.80
N LEU A 182 -4.73 18.31 12.90
CA LEU A 182 -3.62 18.36 11.93
C LEU A 182 -4.18 18.00 10.55
N THR A 183 -4.98 16.96 10.50
CA THR A 183 -5.70 16.50 9.31
C THR A 183 -6.93 15.70 9.72
N THR A 184 -7.90 15.64 8.82
CA THR A 184 -9.01 14.69 8.84
C THR A 184 -9.12 14.05 7.49
N PHE A 185 -9.41 12.76 7.44
CA PHE A 185 -9.56 12.01 6.20
C PHE A 185 -10.56 10.87 6.35
N THR A 186 -11.01 10.32 5.23
CA THR A 186 -11.91 9.18 5.20
C THR A 186 -11.34 8.13 4.24
N ILE A 187 -11.27 6.90 4.70
CA ILE A 187 -10.98 5.71 3.89
C ILE A 187 -12.32 5.05 3.57
N ALA A 188 -12.48 4.57 2.34
CA ALA A 188 -13.66 3.82 1.93
C ALA A 188 -13.26 2.66 1.03
N ASP A 189 -13.80 1.49 1.30
CA ASP A 189 -13.53 0.28 0.53
C ASP A 189 -14.74 -0.65 0.53
N SER A 190 -14.68 -1.74 -0.23
CA SER A 190 -15.73 -2.74 -0.31
C SER A 190 -15.20 -4.15 -0.54
N LEU A 191 -15.86 -5.12 0.06
CA LEU A 191 -15.64 -6.54 -0.19
C LEU A 191 -16.84 -7.13 -0.91
N VAL A 192 -16.60 -7.97 -1.91
CA VAL A 192 -17.64 -8.73 -2.61
C VAL A 192 -17.32 -10.21 -2.49
N TYR A 193 -18.31 -10.97 -2.06
CA TYR A 193 -18.17 -12.40 -1.89
C TYR A 193 -19.34 -13.15 -2.54
N GLY A 194 -19.03 -14.23 -3.26
CA GLY A 194 -20.02 -15.10 -3.90
C GLY A 194 -19.86 -16.53 -3.44
N LEU A 195 -20.94 -17.13 -2.95
CA LEU A 195 -20.99 -18.53 -2.52
C LEU A 195 -22.04 -19.30 -3.29
N TYR A 196 -21.69 -20.53 -3.67
CA TYR A 196 -22.62 -21.50 -4.18
C TYR A 196 -22.83 -22.59 -3.13
N PHE A 197 -24.06 -22.91 -2.81
CA PHE A 197 -24.37 -24.00 -1.90
C PHE A 197 -25.61 -24.79 -2.31
N GLU A 198 -25.64 -26.05 -1.89
CA GLU A 198 -26.77 -26.97 -2.09
C GLU A 198 -27.61 -27.03 -0.82
N GLY A 199 -28.95 -26.99 -0.97
CA GLY A 199 -29.91 -27.20 0.12
C GLY A 199 -30.56 -25.94 0.69
N ASP A 200 -31.35 -26.10 1.75
CA ASP A 200 -32.14 -25.03 2.37
C ASP A 200 -31.55 -24.43 3.64
N SER A 201 -30.33 -24.84 4.00
CA SER A 201 -29.69 -24.44 5.25
C SER A 201 -29.26 -22.99 5.20
N ILE A 202 -30.11 -22.12 5.72
CA ILE A 202 -29.81 -20.68 5.95
C ILE A 202 -28.83 -20.50 7.13
N GLU A 203 -28.61 -21.55 7.92
CA GLU A 203 -27.82 -21.47 9.16
C GLU A 203 -26.31 -21.14 8.94
N VAL A 204 -25.75 -21.50 7.79
CA VAL A 204 -24.36 -21.24 7.42
C VAL A 204 -24.08 -19.73 7.32
N PHE A 205 -25.11 -18.90 7.18
CA PHE A 205 -24.98 -17.48 6.92
C PHE A 205 -25.23 -16.56 8.12
N LYS A 206 -25.48 -17.11 9.29
CA LYS A 206 -25.81 -16.26 10.47
C LYS A 206 -24.67 -15.36 10.90
N SER A 207 -23.42 -15.86 10.90
CA SER A 207 -22.23 -15.13 11.31
C SER A 207 -21.40 -14.57 10.13
N PHE A 208 -21.73 -14.93 8.90
CA PHE A 208 -20.95 -14.54 7.74
C PHE A 208 -20.97 -13.03 7.46
N PRO A 209 -22.10 -12.30 7.57
CA PRO A 209 -22.13 -10.86 7.44
C PRO A 209 -21.24 -10.13 8.45
N GLU A 210 -21.22 -10.61 9.69
CA GLU A 210 -20.36 -10.04 10.76
C GLU A 210 -18.90 -10.24 10.46
N SER A 211 -18.49 -11.47 10.08
CA SER A 211 -17.10 -11.75 9.69
C SER A 211 -16.65 -10.92 8.50
N MET A 212 -17.52 -10.66 7.54
CA MET A 212 -17.21 -9.78 6.40
C MET A 212 -17.12 -8.31 6.81
N ALA A 213 -17.97 -7.86 7.73
CA ALA A 213 -17.92 -6.52 8.30
C ALA A 213 -16.62 -6.32 9.09
N GLU A 214 -16.23 -7.30 9.90
CA GLU A 214 -14.98 -7.31 10.65
C GLU A 214 -13.77 -7.29 9.70
N ALA A 215 -13.76 -8.14 8.66
CA ALA A 215 -12.69 -8.18 7.67
C ALA A 215 -12.53 -6.84 6.94
N LEU A 216 -13.65 -6.21 6.51
CA LEU A 216 -13.59 -4.89 5.88
C LEU A 216 -13.12 -3.81 6.87
N THR A 217 -13.61 -3.85 8.10
CA THR A 217 -13.16 -2.93 9.15
C THR A 217 -11.65 -3.04 9.39
N GLY A 218 -11.12 -4.27 9.40
CA GLY A 218 -9.68 -4.51 9.48
C GLY A 218 -8.92 -3.87 8.32
N LEU A 219 -9.39 -4.04 7.07
CA LEU A 219 -8.75 -3.40 5.90
C LEU A 219 -8.77 -1.88 5.98
N LEU A 220 -9.90 -1.29 6.39
CA LEU A 220 -10.02 0.16 6.58
C LEU A 220 -9.07 0.66 7.68
N ALA A 221 -8.92 -0.11 8.75
CA ALA A 221 -8.01 0.19 9.85
C ALA A 221 -6.53 0.08 9.40
N ASP A 222 -6.18 -0.96 8.64
CA ASP A 222 -4.83 -1.17 8.09
C ASP A 222 -4.42 0.02 7.20
N GLU A 223 -5.30 0.44 6.30
CA GLU A 223 -5.04 1.59 5.44
C GLU A 223 -4.98 2.90 6.25
N THR A 224 -5.82 3.05 7.27
CA THR A 224 -5.77 4.21 8.16
C THR A 224 -4.44 4.30 8.89
N ALA A 225 -3.99 3.20 9.53
CA ALA A 225 -2.73 3.15 10.25
C ALA A 225 -1.52 3.45 9.34
N SER A 226 -1.54 2.95 8.10
CA SER A 226 -0.47 3.18 7.12
C SER A 226 -0.22 4.65 6.79
N LYS A 227 -1.19 5.55 7.01
CA LYS A 227 -1.01 6.99 6.78
C LYS A 227 -0.10 7.65 7.82
N PHE A 228 0.06 7.05 9.01
CA PHE A 228 0.77 7.63 10.15
C PHE A 228 2.22 7.18 10.28
N MET A 229 2.65 6.17 9.53
CA MET A 229 4.00 5.60 9.65
C MET A 229 4.63 5.40 8.27
N PRO A 230 5.97 5.44 8.16
CA PRO A 230 6.66 5.07 6.93
C PRO A 230 6.36 3.62 6.54
N SER A 231 6.22 3.38 5.25
CA SER A 231 5.92 2.05 4.72
C SER A 231 7.00 1.57 3.76
N TRP A 232 7.22 0.24 3.71
CA TRP A 232 8.09 -0.38 2.73
C TRP A 232 7.28 -0.78 1.52
N ILE A 233 7.75 -0.40 0.33
CA ILE A 233 7.15 -0.80 -0.94
C ILE A 233 8.18 -1.52 -1.80
N GLU A 234 7.73 -2.54 -2.51
CA GLU A 234 8.51 -3.19 -3.55
C GLU A 234 8.41 -2.42 -4.87
N THR A 235 9.55 -2.23 -5.52
CA THR A 235 9.61 -1.60 -6.82
C THR A 235 10.66 -2.27 -7.70
N GLU A 236 10.48 -2.24 -9.02
CA GLU A 236 11.41 -2.88 -9.94
C GLU A 236 12.50 -1.92 -10.42
N ARG A 237 13.69 -2.47 -10.62
CA ARG A 237 14.83 -1.81 -11.28
C ARG A 237 15.31 -2.63 -12.45
N VAL A 238 15.85 -1.94 -13.44
CA VAL A 238 16.32 -2.56 -14.68
C VAL A 238 17.82 -2.38 -14.82
N LEU A 239 18.50 -3.47 -15.13
CA LEU A 239 19.91 -3.48 -15.50
C LEU A 239 20.09 -3.97 -16.93
N TYR A 240 20.89 -3.28 -17.72
CA TYR A 240 21.34 -3.73 -19.01
C TYR A 240 22.42 -4.78 -18.86
N THR A 241 22.21 -5.98 -19.42
CA THR A 241 23.06 -7.15 -19.22
C THR A 241 23.85 -7.55 -20.45
N SER A 242 23.44 -7.10 -21.64
CA SER A 242 24.10 -7.43 -22.91
C SER A 242 25.41 -6.69 -23.08
N GLY A 243 26.40 -7.35 -23.69
CA GLY A 243 27.68 -6.73 -24.03
C GLY A 243 28.90 -7.61 -23.83
N SER A 244 30.04 -6.99 -23.51
CA SER A 244 31.33 -7.66 -23.35
C SER A 244 31.39 -8.58 -22.11
N ALA A 245 32.45 -9.44 -22.07
CA ALA A 245 32.71 -10.25 -20.88
C ALA A 245 32.79 -9.42 -19.58
N ARG A 246 33.40 -8.24 -19.63
CA ARG A 246 33.43 -7.30 -18.49
C ARG A 246 32.06 -6.77 -18.10
N MET A 247 31.13 -6.61 -19.06
CA MET A 247 29.75 -6.23 -18.74
C MET A 247 29.04 -7.35 -17.99
N LYS A 248 29.26 -8.61 -18.41
CA LYS A 248 28.71 -9.78 -17.71
C LYS A 248 29.31 -9.92 -16.29
N GLU A 249 30.62 -9.68 -16.14
CA GLU A 249 31.29 -9.67 -14.84
C GLU A 249 30.70 -8.59 -13.91
N ALA A 250 30.53 -7.35 -14.38
CA ALA A 250 29.92 -6.28 -13.60
C ALA A 250 28.49 -6.62 -13.16
N ASN A 251 27.70 -7.21 -14.07
CA ASN A 251 26.36 -7.69 -13.73
C ASN A 251 26.38 -8.85 -12.73
N SER A 252 27.39 -9.71 -12.75
CA SER A 252 27.56 -10.76 -11.74
C SER A 252 27.79 -10.17 -10.34
N TYR A 253 28.63 -9.13 -10.23
CA TYR A 253 28.81 -8.40 -8.97
C TYR A 253 27.51 -7.74 -8.50
N ALA A 254 26.76 -7.07 -9.38
CA ALA A 254 25.47 -6.49 -9.05
C ALA A 254 24.45 -7.54 -8.56
N ASN A 255 24.48 -8.75 -9.14
CA ASN A 255 23.61 -9.87 -8.74
C ASN A 255 23.86 -10.37 -7.31
N THR A 256 25.06 -10.18 -6.81
CA THR A 256 25.48 -10.58 -5.45
C THR A 256 25.55 -9.39 -4.48
N GLY A 257 24.99 -8.21 -4.86
CA GLY A 257 25.00 -7.01 -4.03
C GLY A 257 26.34 -6.28 -3.94
N ASN A 258 27.37 -6.74 -4.70
CA ASN A 258 28.69 -6.12 -4.72
C ASN A 258 28.69 -4.88 -5.65
N TRP A 259 27.93 -3.86 -5.23
CA TRP A 259 27.69 -2.65 -6.02
C TRP A 259 28.95 -1.81 -6.26
N ASN A 260 29.96 -1.89 -5.39
CA ASN A 260 31.22 -1.14 -5.56
C ASN A 260 32.03 -1.67 -6.73
N GLU A 261 32.19 -2.99 -6.82
CA GLU A 261 32.89 -3.69 -7.90
C GLU A 261 32.16 -3.51 -9.23
N ALA A 262 30.82 -3.67 -9.22
CA ALA A 262 29.99 -3.42 -10.39
C ALA A 262 30.17 -1.97 -10.91
N THR A 263 30.09 -0.99 -10.00
CA THR A 263 30.29 0.44 -10.32
C THR A 263 31.66 0.70 -10.95
N ALA A 264 32.73 0.14 -10.38
CA ALA A 264 34.10 0.32 -10.88
C ALA A 264 34.25 -0.22 -12.31
N LEU A 265 33.70 -1.40 -12.59
CA LEU A 265 33.72 -2.00 -13.94
C LEU A 265 32.89 -1.21 -14.93
N TRP A 266 31.65 -0.80 -14.59
CA TRP A 266 30.83 0.00 -15.48
C TRP A 266 31.43 1.37 -15.78
N LYS A 267 32.07 2.04 -14.83
CA LYS A 267 32.83 3.29 -15.06
C LYS A 267 33.97 3.09 -16.06
N SER A 268 34.80 2.06 -15.85
CA SER A 268 35.89 1.72 -16.76
C SER A 268 35.42 1.35 -18.17
N LEU A 269 34.22 0.75 -18.29
CA LEU A 269 33.59 0.47 -19.57
C LEU A 269 33.07 1.74 -20.23
N LEU A 270 32.46 2.64 -19.48
CA LEU A 270 31.88 3.90 -20.00
C LEU A 270 32.96 4.78 -20.63
N GLU A 271 34.14 4.87 -20.03
CA GLU A 271 35.28 5.64 -20.55
C GLU A 271 35.79 5.11 -21.93
N LYS A 272 35.59 3.82 -22.20
CA LYS A 272 36.09 3.16 -23.42
C LYS A 272 35.05 3.09 -24.53
N LYS A 273 33.81 3.51 -24.29
CA LYS A 273 32.73 3.42 -25.26
C LYS A 273 32.59 4.70 -26.08
N ASN A 274 32.35 4.53 -27.38
CA ASN A 274 32.13 5.64 -28.30
C ASN A 274 30.67 5.79 -28.73
N LYS A 275 29.92 4.65 -28.77
CA LYS A 275 28.50 4.67 -29.21
C LYS A 275 27.61 5.24 -28.10
N ALA A 276 26.75 6.16 -28.46
CA ALA A 276 25.82 6.82 -27.52
C ALA A 276 24.92 5.79 -26.81
N ILE A 277 24.39 4.80 -27.53
CA ILE A 277 23.55 3.76 -26.94
C ILE A 277 24.26 2.93 -25.85
N ASP A 278 25.55 2.59 -26.06
CA ASP A 278 26.34 1.86 -25.06
C ASP A 278 26.59 2.73 -23.81
N LYS A 279 26.88 4.03 -24.02
CA LYS A 279 27.07 5.00 -22.93
C LYS A 279 25.78 5.19 -22.14
N ALA A 280 24.63 5.27 -22.82
CA ALA A 280 23.33 5.39 -22.20
C ALA A 280 23.04 4.23 -21.24
N ARG A 281 23.19 3.00 -21.73
CA ARG A 281 22.95 1.78 -20.94
C ARG A 281 23.91 1.62 -19.74
N LEU A 282 25.19 1.96 -19.93
CA LEU A 282 26.16 1.94 -18.84
C LEU A 282 25.84 3.03 -17.78
N SER A 283 25.44 4.23 -18.22
CA SER A 283 25.03 5.29 -17.31
C SER A 283 23.77 4.94 -16.54
N SER A 284 22.82 4.25 -17.17
CA SER A 284 21.62 3.71 -16.50
C SER A 284 21.99 2.70 -15.42
N ASN A 285 22.87 1.72 -15.73
CA ASN A 285 23.34 0.76 -14.72
C ASN A 285 24.08 1.46 -13.56
N LEU A 286 24.87 2.47 -13.86
CA LEU A 286 25.54 3.27 -12.82
C LEU A 286 24.53 4.02 -11.95
N ALA A 287 23.45 4.55 -12.53
CA ALA A 287 22.39 5.20 -11.76
C ALA A 287 21.76 4.23 -10.75
N VAL A 288 21.42 3.00 -11.19
CA VAL A 288 20.90 1.96 -10.30
C VAL A 288 21.91 1.60 -9.21
N ALA A 289 23.20 1.42 -9.57
CA ALA A 289 24.22 1.10 -8.58
C ALA A 289 24.42 2.17 -7.53
N TYR A 290 24.32 3.45 -7.91
CA TYR A 290 24.37 4.54 -6.94
C TYR A 290 23.11 4.63 -6.08
N GLU A 291 21.94 4.34 -6.63
CA GLU A 291 20.70 4.21 -5.85
C GLU A 291 20.83 3.12 -4.79
N MET A 292 21.35 1.94 -5.16
CA MET A 292 21.58 0.83 -4.22
C MET A 292 22.62 1.12 -3.13
N LYS A 293 23.40 2.16 -3.32
CA LYS A 293 24.37 2.67 -2.32
C LYS A 293 23.86 3.93 -1.61
N GLU A 294 22.58 4.24 -1.76
CA GLU A 294 21.94 5.43 -1.17
C GLU A 294 22.55 6.77 -1.56
N ASN A 295 23.38 6.76 -2.63
CA ASN A 295 23.93 7.99 -3.20
C ASN A 295 23.00 8.55 -4.28
N PHE A 296 21.86 9.06 -3.86
CA PHE A 296 20.78 9.51 -4.77
C PHE A 296 21.18 10.69 -5.66
N PRO A 297 21.99 11.68 -5.20
CA PRO A 297 22.44 12.76 -6.09
C PRO A 297 23.24 12.24 -7.29
N GLU A 298 24.18 11.33 -7.06
CA GLU A 298 24.99 10.72 -8.12
C GLU A 298 24.14 9.79 -9.00
N ALA A 299 23.18 9.05 -8.39
CA ALA A 299 22.22 8.23 -9.14
C ALA A 299 21.41 9.09 -10.14
N LEU A 300 20.88 10.21 -9.69
CA LEU A 300 20.15 11.15 -10.52
C LEU A 300 21.01 11.71 -11.65
N GLN A 301 22.23 12.13 -11.35
CA GLN A 301 23.17 12.65 -12.35
C GLN A 301 23.43 11.60 -13.44
N ARG A 302 23.67 10.32 -13.06
CA ARG A 302 23.89 9.24 -14.02
C ARG A 302 22.66 8.91 -14.85
N ALA A 303 21.47 8.96 -14.28
CA ALA A 303 20.21 8.78 -15.00
C ALA A 303 20.00 9.91 -16.02
N GLU A 304 20.27 11.15 -15.68
CA GLU A 304 20.16 12.29 -16.60
C GLU A 304 21.21 12.21 -17.75
N GLN A 305 22.43 11.76 -17.44
CA GLN A 305 23.42 11.46 -18.47
C GLN A 305 22.96 10.33 -19.42
N SER A 306 22.38 9.27 -18.86
CA SER A 306 21.80 8.17 -19.64
C SER A 306 20.74 8.67 -20.61
N GLN A 307 19.82 9.51 -20.15
CA GLN A 307 18.79 10.12 -21.00
C GLN A 307 19.37 10.93 -22.14
N THR A 308 20.41 11.74 -21.86
CA THR A 308 21.10 12.53 -22.89
C THR A 308 21.67 11.60 -23.98
N TYR A 309 22.37 10.55 -23.59
CA TYR A 309 22.94 9.60 -24.54
C TYR A 309 21.89 8.79 -25.33
N PHE A 310 20.73 8.46 -24.72
CA PHE A 310 19.63 7.83 -25.46
C PHE A 310 19.08 8.77 -26.54
N LYS A 311 18.93 10.06 -26.25
CA LYS A 311 18.50 11.06 -27.24
C LYS A 311 19.51 11.23 -28.38
N GLU A 312 20.80 11.17 -28.08
CA GLU A 312 21.89 11.23 -29.09
C GLU A 312 21.92 9.97 -29.98
N ALA A 313 21.40 8.85 -29.54
CA ALA A 313 21.45 7.59 -30.27
C ALA A 313 20.45 7.50 -31.41
N GLU A 314 19.42 8.37 -31.50
CA GLU A 314 18.46 8.57 -32.59
C GLU A 314 17.87 7.29 -33.22
N SER A 315 17.57 6.25 -32.43
CA SER A 315 16.94 5.02 -32.88
C SER A 315 15.56 4.80 -32.28
N SER A 316 14.68 4.02 -32.88
CA SER A 316 13.37 3.68 -32.30
C SER A 316 13.50 3.01 -30.94
N THR A 317 14.45 2.07 -30.79
CA THR A 317 14.74 1.42 -29.51
C THR A 317 15.25 2.40 -28.48
N SER A 318 16.08 3.38 -28.85
CA SER A 318 16.58 4.39 -27.93
C SER A 318 15.49 5.37 -27.46
N GLN A 319 14.42 5.52 -28.21
CA GLN A 319 13.28 6.34 -27.82
C GLN A 319 12.50 5.69 -26.66
N GLU A 320 12.17 4.40 -26.76
CA GLU A 320 11.52 3.65 -25.67
C GLU A 320 12.38 3.63 -24.40
N GLU A 321 13.69 3.35 -24.55
CA GLU A 321 14.65 3.37 -23.43
C GLU A 321 14.77 4.79 -22.85
N SER A 322 14.65 5.86 -23.65
CA SER A 322 14.66 7.25 -23.20
C SER A 322 13.41 7.60 -22.37
N GLU A 323 12.24 7.09 -22.74
CA GLU A 323 10.99 7.29 -21.99
C GLU A 323 11.06 6.55 -20.64
N TRP A 324 11.59 5.33 -20.64
CA TRP A 324 11.80 4.57 -19.42
C TRP A 324 12.77 5.29 -18.46
N ILE A 325 13.93 5.74 -18.92
CA ILE A 325 14.89 6.45 -18.06
C ILE A 325 14.32 7.78 -17.56
N GLN A 326 13.44 8.45 -18.32
CA GLN A 326 12.74 9.65 -17.87
C GLN A 326 11.83 9.34 -16.67
N SER A 327 11.12 8.23 -16.70
CA SER A 327 10.31 7.77 -15.56
C SER A 327 11.19 7.48 -14.35
N TYR A 328 12.32 6.82 -14.56
CA TYR A 328 13.28 6.53 -13.48
C TYR A 328 13.90 7.80 -12.88
N ILE A 329 14.20 8.83 -13.67
CA ILE A 329 14.62 10.15 -13.19
C ILE A 329 13.56 10.75 -12.26
N SER A 330 12.28 10.62 -12.61
CA SER A 330 11.19 11.12 -11.76
C SER A 330 11.12 10.36 -10.43
N VAL A 331 11.31 9.04 -10.45
CA VAL A 331 11.41 8.21 -9.24
C VAL A 331 12.59 8.65 -8.35
N LEU A 332 13.77 8.87 -8.91
CA LEU A 332 14.95 9.32 -8.15
C LEU A 332 14.74 10.71 -7.51
N LYS A 333 14.11 11.64 -8.24
CA LYS A 333 13.74 12.95 -7.70
C LYS A 333 12.77 12.85 -6.53
N LYS A 334 11.75 11.96 -6.66
CA LYS A 334 10.83 11.66 -5.56
C LYS A 334 11.59 11.09 -4.37
N ARG A 335 12.44 10.09 -4.56
CA ARG A 335 13.24 9.49 -3.47
C ARG A 335 14.13 10.47 -2.73
N ILE A 336 14.76 11.43 -3.45
CA ILE A 336 15.53 12.50 -2.82
C ILE A 336 14.66 13.38 -1.92
N ALA A 337 13.43 13.67 -2.36
CA ALA A 337 12.48 14.44 -1.55
C ALA A 337 11.96 13.62 -0.37
N ASP A 338 11.60 12.37 -0.60
CA ASP A 338 11.08 11.43 0.41
C ASP A 338 12.10 11.18 1.52
N ASN A 339 13.39 11.00 1.18
CA ASN A 339 14.45 10.80 2.18
C ASN A 339 14.54 11.96 3.16
N LYS A 340 14.38 13.20 2.68
CA LYS A 340 14.39 14.38 3.57
C LYS A 340 13.20 14.39 4.53
N ILE A 341 12.06 13.82 4.11
CA ILE A 341 10.89 13.69 4.97
C ILE A 341 11.13 12.55 5.97
N LEU A 342 11.64 11.39 5.49
CA LEU A 342 12.00 10.25 6.33
C LEU A 342 13.01 10.63 7.42
N ASP A 343 14.08 11.36 7.09
CA ASP A 343 15.07 11.82 8.05
C ASP A 343 14.43 12.63 9.19
N ARG A 344 13.47 13.50 8.86
CA ARG A 344 12.70 14.25 9.86
C ARG A 344 11.76 13.36 10.67
N GLN A 345 11.04 12.44 10.00
CA GLN A 345 10.11 11.52 10.67
C GLN A 345 10.83 10.59 11.64
N TRP A 346 12.04 10.13 11.29
CA TRP A 346 12.89 9.33 12.16
C TRP A 346 13.69 10.16 13.18
N GLY A 347 13.61 11.50 13.13
CA GLY A 347 14.36 12.38 14.02
C GLY A 347 15.88 12.37 13.77
N ILE A 348 16.32 12.05 12.55
CA ILE A 348 17.73 12.03 12.13
C ILE A 348 18.21 13.43 11.73
N ALA A 349 17.31 14.26 11.22
CA ALA A 349 17.57 15.65 10.84
C ALA A 349 16.53 16.59 11.45
N GLU A 350 16.98 17.79 11.90
CA GLU A 350 16.11 18.88 12.38
C GLU A 350 15.43 19.62 11.22
#